data_40a2ba480740a9e1040320842842aaaf
#
_entry.id   40a2ba480740a9e1040320842842aaaf
#
_cell.length_a   1.000
_cell.length_b   1.000
_cell.length_c   1.000
_cell.angle_alpha   90.00
_cell.angle_beta   90.00
_cell.angle_gamma   90.00
#
_symmetry.space_group_name_H-M   'P 1'
#
loop_
_entity.id
_entity.type
_entity.pdbx_description
1 polymer ?
#
loop_
_entity_poly.entity_id
_entity_poly.type
_entity_poly.pdbx_seq_one_letter_code
_entity_poly.pdbx_strand_id
1 'polypeptide(L)'
;KGLFDRYIWLIDTIYRAGKITFEEINKRWLRTEMSNGEEIPLRTFHNHRKAIETMFDINIECNKRAGYYYYIENADDIDKDKIKKWLLNTFAINNLANESHRLKQRILFEDIPSGKQYLSSIIEAMLENRIIEITYQSYWKEEANTFTIEPFCVKVFKQRWYIIARSPYYDTIMIYALDRIQNLQV
;
A
#
# COMPACT_ATOMS: atom_id res chain seq x y z
N LYS A 1 -3.19 -15.44 9.99
CA LYS A 1 -2.95 -14.05 9.56
C LYS A 1 -1.53 -13.66 9.94
N GLY A 2 -0.80 -12.99 9.02
CA GLY A 2 0.64 -12.76 9.16
C GLY A 2 1.01 -11.71 10.20
N LEU A 3 2.28 -11.68 10.56
CA LEU A 3 2.85 -10.69 11.48
C LEU A 3 2.72 -9.26 10.91
N PHE A 4 2.81 -9.13 9.60
CA PHE A 4 2.62 -7.88 8.88
C PHE A 4 1.23 -7.27 9.07
N ASP A 5 0.16 -8.08 9.02
CA ASP A 5 -1.21 -7.61 9.27
C ASP A 5 -1.38 -7.03 10.67
N ARG A 6 -0.68 -7.62 11.67
CA ARG A 6 -0.66 -7.10 13.05
C ARG A 6 0.01 -5.74 13.14
N TYR A 7 1.12 -5.54 12.43
CA TYR A 7 1.82 -4.25 12.41
C TYR A 7 0.96 -3.16 11.80
N ILE A 8 0.34 -3.42 10.66
CA ILE A 8 -0.55 -2.46 10.00
C ILE A 8 -1.75 -2.12 10.88
N TRP A 9 -2.37 -3.13 11.50
CA TRP A 9 -3.47 -2.92 12.42
C TRP A 9 -3.06 -2.03 13.61
N LEU A 10 -1.89 -2.27 14.17
CA LEU A 10 -1.38 -1.51 15.30
C LEU A 10 -1.10 -0.05 14.92
N ILE A 11 -0.46 0.17 13.77
CA ILE A 11 -0.22 1.52 13.23
C ILE A 11 -1.55 2.25 13.02
N ASP A 12 -2.51 1.65 12.32
CA ASP A 12 -3.82 2.26 12.04
C ASP A 12 -4.58 2.58 13.33
N THR A 13 -4.56 1.65 14.30
CA THR A 13 -5.23 1.84 15.59
C THR A 13 -4.67 3.02 16.38
N ILE A 14 -3.35 3.15 16.46
CA ILE A 14 -2.70 4.25 17.18
C ILE A 14 -2.85 5.57 16.42
N TYR A 15 -2.67 5.53 15.09
CA TYR A 15 -2.79 6.71 14.23
C TYR A 15 -4.19 7.35 14.32
N ARG A 16 -5.25 6.55 14.21
CA ARG A 16 -6.64 7.03 14.31
C ARG A 16 -7.02 7.53 15.70
N ALA A 17 -6.46 6.92 16.72
CA ALA A 17 -6.72 7.34 18.09
C ALA A 17 -5.97 8.64 18.46
N GLY A 18 -4.87 8.96 17.77
CA GLY A 18 -3.94 10.03 18.12
C GLY A 18 -3.16 9.72 19.40
N LYS A 19 -3.88 9.39 20.48
CA LYS A 19 -3.33 8.96 21.79
C LYS A 19 -4.15 7.80 22.34
N ILE A 20 -3.49 6.74 22.78
CA ILE A 20 -4.18 5.52 23.21
C ILE A 20 -3.34 4.79 24.28
N THR A 21 -3.99 4.24 25.30
CA THR A 21 -3.32 3.40 26.31
C THR A 21 -3.13 1.97 25.81
N PHE A 22 -2.19 1.24 26.42
CA PHE A 22 -1.97 -0.16 26.08
C PHE A 22 -3.20 -1.03 26.38
N GLU A 23 -3.91 -0.74 27.46
CA GLU A 23 -5.15 -1.41 27.82
C GLU A 23 -6.22 -1.22 26.72
N GLU A 24 -6.36 0.00 26.24
CA GLU A 24 -7.33 0.29 25.17
C GLU A 24 -6.93 -0.33 23.82
N ILE A 25 -5.63 -0.42 23.53
CA ILE A 25 -5.12 -1.19 22.39
C ILE A 25 -5.56 -2.64 22.50
N ASN A 26 -5.34 -3.29 23.65
CA ASN A 26 -5.74 -4.68 23.87
C ASN A 26 -7.25 -4.88 23.83
N LYS A 27 -8.03 -3.95 24.35
CA LYS A 27 -9.49 -3.98 24.26
C LYS A 27 -10.00 -3.94 22.80
N ARG A 28 -9.34 -3.17 21.95
CA ARG A 28 -9.64 -3.15 20.50
C ARG A 28 -9.11 -4.39 19.81
N TRP A 29 -7.91 -4.86 20.18
CA TRP A 29 -7.30 -6.07 19.64
C TRP A 29 -8.18 -7.31 19.84
N LEU A 30 -8.72 -7.51 21.04
CA LEU A 30 -9.60 -8.64 21.35
C LEU A 30 -10.89 -8.70 20.50
N ARG A 31 -11.28 -7.59 19.86
CA ARG A 31 -12.42 -7.55 18.94
C ARG A 31 -12.06 -8.02 17.54
N THR A 32 -10.78 -8.18 17.24
CA THR A 32 -10.31 -8.65 15.94
C THR A 32 -10.23 -10.17 15.91
N GLU A 33 -10.43 -10.77 14.75
CA GLU A 33 -10.18 -12.21 14.58
C GLU A 33 -8.70 -12.60 14.73
N MET A 34 -7.79 -11.64 14.55
CA MET A 34 -6.35 -11.87 14.68
C MET A 34 -5.92 -12.16 16.11
N SER A 35 -6.74 -11.76 17.10
CA SER A 35 -6.46 -11.97 18.52
C SER A 35 -6.60 -13.43 18.93
N ASN A 36 -7.46 -14.20 18.24
CA ASN A 36 -7.90 -15.52 18.68
C ASN A 36 -8.41 -15.52 20.15
N GLY A 37 -8.89 -14.35 20.63
CA GLY A 37 -9.36 -14.18 22.01
C GLY A 37 -8.25 -13.93 23.04
N GLU A 38 -6.99 -13.74 22.61
CA GLU A 38 -5.86 -13.48 23.49
C GLU A 38 -5.37 -12.04 23.38
N GLU A 39 -4.97 -11.45 24.49
CA GLU A 39 -4.35 -10.12 24.54
C GLU A 39 -2.93 -10.16 23.95
N ILE A 40 -2.46 -9.00 23.49
CA ILE A 40 -1.06 -8.82 23.11
C ILE A 40 -0.24 -8.69 24.41
N PRO A 41 0.72 -9.59 24.71
CA PRO A 41 1.61 -9.40 25.84
C PRO A 41 2.44 -8.13 25.69
N LEU A 42 2.71 -7.41 26.78
CA LEU A 42 3.46 -6.14 26.77
C LEU A 42 4.83 -6.27 26.09
N ARG A 43 5.54 -7.38 26.32
CA ARG A 43 6.83 -7.68 25.66
C ARG A 43 6.67 -7.80 24.16
N THR A 44 5.63 -8.49 23.69
CA THR A 44 5.32 -8.65 22.27
C THR A 44 4.97 -7.30 21.65
N PHE A 45 4.19 -6.47 22.32
CA PHE A 45 3.88 -5.11 21.88
C PHE A 45 5.15 -4.26 21.70
N HIS A 46 6.10 -4.31 22.64
CA HIS A 46 7.37 -3.60 22.49
C HIS A 46 8.22 -4.11 21.32
N ASN A 47 8.21 -5.42 21.07
CA ASN A 47 8.88 -5.99 19.90
C ASN A 47 8.22 -5.54 18.60
N HIS A 48 6.89 -5.48 18.55
CA HIS A 48 6.15 -4.96 17.40
C HIS A 48 6.47 -3.49 17.13
N ARG A 49 6.56 -2.65 18.17
CA ARG A 49 6.96 -1.24 18.02
C ARG A 49 8.32 -1.09 17.34
N LYS A 50 9.34 -1.84 17.80
CA LYS A 50 10.68 -1.82 17.19
C LYS A 50 10.67 -2.29 15.74
N ALA A 51 9.91 -3.35 15.45
CA ALA A 51 9.79 -3.85 14.08
C ALA A 51 9.09 -2.83 13.17
N ILE A 52 8.05 -2.16 13.66
CA ILE A 52 7.32 -1.10 12.94
C ILE A 52 8.26 0.06 12.62
N GLU A 53 9.05 0.52 13.60
CA GLU A 53 10.05 1.57 13.41
C GLU A 53 11.05 1.19 12.31
N THR A 54 11.60 -0.02 12.38
CA THR A 54 12.60 -0.50 11.41
C THR A 54 12.02 -0.69 10.01
N MET A 55 10.80 -1.22 9.89
CA MET A 55 10.21 -1.60 8.60
C MET A 55 9.50 -0.44 7.90
N PHE A 56 8.89 0.46 8.66
CA PHE A 56 8.00 1.50 8.12
C PHE A 56 8.49 2.92 8.41
N ASP A 57 9.57 3.05 9.17
CA ASP A 57 10.03 4.37 9.65
C ASP A 57 8.89 5.13 10.35
N ILE A 58 8.13 4.42 11.18
CA ILE A 58 7.03 4.94 11.99
C ILE A 58 7.38 4.76 13.47
N ASN A 59 7.52 5.88 14.16
CA ASN A 59 7.96 5.90 15.55
C ASN A 59 6.76 5.97 16.51
N ILE A 60 6.52 4.86 17.23
CA ILE A 60 5.46 4.79 18.24
C ILE A 60 6.08 5.08 19.61
N GLU A 61 5.82 6.26 20.14
CA GLU A 61 6.34 6.72 21.43
C GLU A 61 5.34 6.53 22.58
N CYS A 62 5.87 6.55 23.80
CA CYS A 62 5.10 6.43 25.02
C CYS A 62 5.29 7.66 25.91
N ASN A 63 4.23 8.40 26.17
CA ASN A 63 4.25 9.48 27.15
C ASN A 63 3.93 8.93 28.56
N LYS A 64 4.97 8.73 29.36
CA LYS A 64 4.86 8.20 30.71
C LYS A 64 4.30 9.20 31.72
N ARG A 65 4.47 10.51 31.47
CA ARG A 65 4.05 11.58 32.40
C ARG A 65 2.55 11.85 32.40
N ALA A 66 1.88 11.54 31.29
CA ALA A 66 0.47 11.82 31.09
C ALA A 66 -0.41 10.57 31.00
N GLY A 67 -0.07 9.49 31.76
CA GLY A 67 -0.91 8.30 31.87
C GLY A 67 -0.53 7.16 30.94
N TYR A 68 0.73 7.04 30.54
CA TYR A 68 1.25 5.93 29.74
C TYR A 68 0.50 5.71 28.42
N TYR A 69 0.21 6.77 27.69
CA TYR A 69 -0.38 6.64 26.37
C TYR A 69 0.68 6.57 25.27
N TYR A 70 0.35 5.83 24.22
CA TYR A 70 1.14 5.67 23.02
C TYR A 70 0.61 6.57 21.90
N TYR A 71 1.50 7.07 21.06
CA TYR A 71 1.21 7.94 19.92
C TYR A 71 2.27 7.78 18.85
N ILE A 72 1.99 8.19 17.63
CA ILE A 72 2.98 8.22 16.54
C ILE A 72 3.64 9.59 16.55
N GLU A 73 4.96 9.63 16.82
CA GLU A 73 5.73 10.87 16.93
C GLU A 73 5.80 11.60 15.59
N ASN A 74 6.06 10.86 14.50
CA ASN A 74 6.19 11.38 13.14
C ASN A 74 4.90 11.23 12.30
N ALA A 75 3.73 11.42 12.91
CA ALA A 75 2.43 11.31 12.23
C ALA A 75 2.29 12.27 11.03
N ASP A 76 2.83 13.48 11.14
CA ASP A 76 2.83 14.47 10.06
C ASP A 76 3.61 14.01 8.83
N ASP A 77 4.67 13.21 9.01
CA ASP A 77 5.45 12.67 7.90
C ASP A 77 4.69 11.58 7.15
N ILE A 78 3.86 10.81 7.85
CA ILE A 78 2.93 9.86 7.21
C ILE A 78 1.94 10.60 6.32
N ASP A 79 1.43 11.74 6.76
CA ASP A 79 0.47 12.54 6.00
C ASP A 79 1.09 13.20 4.76
N LYS A 80 2.36 13.56 4.82
CA LYS A 80 3.12 14.15 3.71
C LYS A 80 3.55 13.09 2.68
N ASP A 81 3.87 11.87 3.12
CA ASP A 81 4.24 10.77 2.25
C ASP A 81 3.00 10.09 1.65
N LYS A 82 2.64 10.52 0.44
CA LYS A 82 1.47 10.01 -0.28
C LYS A 82 1.48 8.49 -0.49
N ILE A 83 2.67 7.90 -0.69
CA ILE A 83 2.82 6.46 -0.92
C ILE A 83 2.62 5.71 0.40
N LYS A 84 3.27 6.14 1.47
CA LYS A 84 3.14 5.55 2.82
C LYS A 84 1.69 5.60 3.29
N LYS A 85 1.04 6.76 3.17
CA LYS A 85 -0.38 6.97 3.50
C LYS A 85 -1.31 6.06 2.68
N TRP A 86 -1.07 5.97 1.38
CA TRP A 86 -1.87 5.12 0.50
C TRP A 86 -1.73 3.63 0.87
N LEU A 87 -0.50 3.15 1.12
CA LEU A 87 -0.25 1.77 1.54
C LEU A 87 -0.97 1.45 2.86
N LEU A 88 -0.79 2.29 3.88
CA LEU A 88 -1.42 2.10 5.18
C LEU A 88 -2.95 2.07 5.06
N ASN A 89 -3.55 2.99 4.32
CA ASN A 89 -5.00 3.01 4.10
C ASN A 89 -5.48 1.75 3.37
N THR A 90 -4.76 1.29 2.37
CA THR A 90 -5.12 0.09 1.60
C THR A 90 -5.12 -1.16 2.49
N PHE A 91 -4.11 -1.33 3.32
CA PHE A 91 -4.03 -2.44 4.27
C PHE A 91 -5.06 -2.33 5.38
N ALA A 92 -5.31 -1.14 5.91
CA ALA A 92 -6.33 -0.92 6.93
C ALA A 92 -7.73 -1.28 6.42
N ILE A 93 -8.08 -0.88 5.20
CA ILE A 93 -9.34 -1.26 4.54
C ILE A 93 -9.41 -2.77 4.34
N ASN A 94 -8.34 -3.41 3.89
CA ASN A 94 -8.29 -4.86 3.72
C ASN A 94 -8.51 -5.61 5.05
N ASN A 95 -7.90 -5.13 6.13
CA ASN A 95 -8.10 -5.71 7.47
C ASN A 95 -9.53 -5.55 7.94
N LEU A 96 -10.14 -4.36 7.82
CA LEU A 96 -11.54 -4.12 8.16
C LEU A 96 -12.49 -5.02 7.37
N ALA A 97 -12.25 -5.18 6.07
CA ALA A 97 -13.05 -6.04 5.22
C ALA A 97 -12.96 -7.52 5.62
N ASN A 98 -11.77 -7.97 6.05
CA ASN A 98 -11.56 -9.35 6.50
C ASN A 98 -12.10 -9.60 7.91
N GLU A 99 -12.13 -8.59 8.79
CA GLU A 99 -12.69 -8.70 10.14
C GLU A 99 -14.20 -8.79 10.15
N SER A 100 -14.86 -8.27 9.13
CA SER A 100 -16.32 -8.23 9.04
C SER A 100 -16.89 -9.41 8.24
N HIS A 101 -16.66 -10.67 8.67
CA HIS A 101 -17.23 -11.84 7.96
C HIS A 101 -18.73 -11.73 7.73
N ARG A 102 -19.48 -11.15 8.67
CA ARG A 102 -20.93 -10.90 8.53
C ARG A 102 -21.26 -9.83 7.49
N LEU A 103 -20.31 -8.94 7.18
CA LEU A 103 -20.48 -7.86 6.23
C LEU A 103 -19.80 -8.12 4.89
N LYS A 104 -19.07 -9.22 4.75
CA LYS A 104 -18.31 -9.55 3.53
C LYS A 104 -19.17 -9.56 2.26
N GLN A 105 -20.43 -10.01 2.40
CA GLN A 105 -21.40 -10.00 1.29
C GLN A 105 -21.99 -8.60 0.99
N ARG A 106 -21.78 -7.63 1.89
CA ARG A 106 -22.29 -6.25 1.76
C ARG A 106 -21.19 -5.26 1.40
N ILE A 107 -19.93 -5.70 1.35
CA ILE A 107 -18.77 -4.91 0.93
C ILE A 107 -18.36 -5.46 -0.43
N LEU A 108 -18.69 -4.72 -1.47
CA LEU A 108 -18.30 -5.06 -2.83
C LEU A 108 -16.94 -4.43 -3.13
N PHE A 109 -15.99 -5.29 -3.48
CA PHE A 109 -14.70 -4.84 -4.02
C PHE A 109 -14.75 -4.93 -5.53
N GLU A 110 -14.42 -3.84 -6.18
CA GLU A 110 -14.19 -3.86 -7.62
C GLU A 110 -12.82 -4.49 -7.86
N ASP A 111 -12.78 -5.56 -8.65
CA ASP A 111 -11.52 -6.14 -9.10
C ASP A 111 -10.94 -5.27 -10.20
N ILE A 112 -10.01 -4.41 -9.81
CA ILE A 112 -9.37 -3.49 -10.75
C ILE A 112 -8.07 -4.13 -11.24
N PRO A 113 -8.01 -4.51 -12.52
CA PRO A 113 -6.78 -5.02 -13.12
C PRO A 113 -5.65 -4.01 -12.92
N SER A 114 -4.59 -4.41 -12.23
CA SER A 114 -3.56 -3.45 -11.81
C SER A 114 -2.33 -3.43 -12.70
N GLY A 115 -2.10 -4.46 -13.53
CA GLY A 115 -0.87 -4.59 -14.33
C GLY A 115 0.41 -4.63 -13.50
N LYS A 116 0.31 -4.89 -12.18
CA LYS A 116 1.43 -4.86 -11.23
C LYS A 116 2.59 -5.78 -11.61
N GLN A 117 2.32 -6.82 -12.37
CA GLN A 117 3.33 -7.77 -12.85
C GLN A 117 4.45 -7.10 -13.66
N TYR A 118 4.18 -5.98 -14.32
CA TYR A 118 5.16 -5.25 -15.12
C TYR A 118 5.87 -4.13 -14.36
N LEU A 119 5.41 -3.79 -13.15
CA LEU A 119 5.88 -2.61 -12.42
C LEU A 119 7.38 -2.69 -12.10
N SER A 120 7.86 -3.85 -11.65
CA SER A 120 9.28 -4.04 -11.32
C SER A 120 10.18 -3.85 -12.54
N SER A 121 9.82 -4.46 -13.68
CA SER A 121 10.58 -4.33 -14.93
C SER A 121 10.59 -2.91 -15.47
N ILE A 122 9.48 -2.18 -15.32
CA ILE A 122 9.40 -0.77 -15.71
C ILE A 122 10.30 0.10 -14.81
N ILE A 123 10.29 -0.13 -13.50
CA ILE A 123 11.15 0.62 -12.56
C ILE A 123 12.62 0.35 -12.86
N GLU A 124 12.99 -0.89 -13.10
CA GLU A 124 14.36 -1.28 -13.48
C GLU A 124 14.80 -0.60 -14.78
N ALA A 125 13.96 -0.63 -15.81
CA ALA A 125 14.22 0.06 -17.07
C ALA A 125 14.41 1.58 -16.89
N MET A 126 13.62 2.22 -16.02
CA MET A 126 13.78 3.64 -15.69
C MET A 126 15.11 3.91 -14.97
N LEU A 127 15.51 3.06 -14.01
CA LEU A 127 16.78 3.19 -13.28
C LEU A 127 17.98 3.07 -14.21
N GLU A 128 17.90 2.19 -15.21
CA GLU A 128 18.97 1.94 -16.17
C GLU A 128 18.86 2.78 -17.45
N ASN A 129 17.87 3.69 -17.53
CA ASN A 129 17.60 4.52 -18.72
C ASN A 129 17.43 3.67 -19.99
N ARG A 130 16.75 2.53 -19.88
CA ARG A 130 16.48 1.64 -21.01
C ARG A 130 15.11 1.90 -21.63
N ILE A 131 15.05 1.64 -22.94
CA ILE A 131 13.81 1.60 -23.71
C ILE A 131 13.12 0.26 -23.42
N ILE A 132 11.79 0.28 -23.37
CA ILE A 132 10.98 -0.93 -23.24
C ILE A 132 10.11 -1.13 -24.46
N GLU A 133 9.96 -2.38 -24.88
CA GLU A 133 8.99 -2.78 -25.87
C GLU A 133 7.74 -3.30 -25.18
N ILE A 134 6.58 -2.80 -25.58
CA ILE A 134 5.28 -3.22 -25.03
C ILE A 134 4.33 -3.67 -26.13
N THR A 135 3.61 -4.76 -25.86
CA THR A 135 2.42 -5.14 -26.63
C THR A 135 1.21 -4.58 -25.88
N TYR A 136 0.55 -3.60 -26.47
CA TYR A 136 -0.46 -2.78 -25.82
C TYR A 136 -1.81 -2.84 -26.52
N GLN A 137 -2.87 -3.14 -25.77
CA GLN A 137 -4.26 -3.12 -26.22
C GLN A 137 -4.89 -1.75 -25.93
N SER A 138 -4.99 -0.90 -26.96
CA SER A 138 -5.68 0.39 -26.83
C SER A 138 -7.19 0.20 -26.64
N TYR A 139 -7.84 1.15 -25.99
CA TYR A 139 -9.31 1.11 -25.82
C TYR A 139 -10.06 1.18 -27.17
N TRP A 140 -9.46 1.84 -28.13
CA TRP A 140 -10.09 2.15 -29.41
C TRP A 140 -9.71 1.17 -30.53
N LYS A 141 -8.84 0.20 -30.28
CA LYS A 141 -8.38 -0.77 -31.28
C LYS A 141 -8.73 -2.18 -30.85
N GLU A 142 -9.22 -2.97 -31.76
CA GLU A 142 -9.54 -4.39 -31.54
C GLU A 142 -8.27 -5.24 -31.38
N GLU A 143 -7.17 -4.85 -32.01
CA GLU A 143 -5.91 -5.57 -31.99
C GLU A 143 -4.87 -4.86 -31.13
N ALA A 144 -4.06 -5.66 -30.43
CA ALA A 144 -2.91 -5.16 -29.70
C ALA A 144 -1.77 -4.81 -30.67
N ASN A 145 -1.04 -3.74 -30.37
CA ASN A 145 0.13 -3.33 -31.15
C ASN A 145 1.38 -3.41 -30.29
N THR A 146 2.49 -3.84 -30.91
CA THR A 146 3.81 -3.88 -30.28
C THR A 146 4.63 -2.70 -30.76
N PHE A 147 5.19 -1.95 -29.81
CA PHE A 147 6.02 -0.77 -30.08
C PHE A 147 6.90 -0.45 -28.87
N THR A 148 7.92 0.36 -29.11
CA THR A 148 8.88 0.79 -28.09
C THR A 148 8.46 2.12 -27.46
N ILE A 149 8.78 2.27 -26.17
CA ILE A 149 8.58 3.50 -25.42
C ILE A 149 9.77 3.79 -24.50
N GLU A 150 10.00 5.06 -24.20
CA GLU A 150 11.00 5.52 -23.24
C GLU A 150 10.30 5.90 -21.94
N PRO A 151 10.42 5.08 -20.85
CA PRO A 151 9.70 5.31 -19.62
C PRO A 151 10.26 6.49 -18.82
N PHE A 152 9.41 7.42 -18.38
CA PHE A 152 9.80 8.54 -17.53
C PHE A 152 9.36 8.39 -16.10
N CYS A 153 8.11 8.00 -15.86
CA CYS A 153 7.60 7.78 -14.51
C CYS A 153 6.37 6.86 -14.52
N VAL A 154 6.09 6.30 -13.35
CA VAL A 154 4.87 5.56 -13.08
C VAL A 154 3.94 6.37 -12.19
N LYS A 155 2.64 6.26 -12.41
CA LYS A 155 1.60 7.01 -11.70
C LYS A 155 0.46 6.09 -11.31
N VAL A 156 -0.04 6.25 -10.07
CA VAL A 156 -1.31 5.66 -9.64
C VAL A 156 -2.41 6.72 -9.76
N PHE A 157 -3.49 6.37 -10.44
CA PHE A 157 -4.67 7.20 -10.53
C PHE A 157 -5.93 6.32 -10.53
N LYS A 158 -6.89 6.61 -9.66
CA LYS A 158 -8.12 5.83 -9.47
C LYS A 158 -7.84 4.32 -9.38
N GLN A 159 -6.88 3.96 -8.51
CA GLN A 159 -6.44 2.59 -8.23
C GLN A 159 -5.77 1.83 -9.39
N ARG A 160 -5.55 2.46 -10.53
CA ARG A 160 -4.86 1.88 -11.70
C ARG A 160 -3.46 2.46 -11.84
N TRP A 161 -2.53 1.62 -12.28
CA TRP A 161 -1.18 2.04 -12.59
C TRP A 161 -1.06 2.48 -14.05
N TYR A 162 -0.32 3.55 -14.26
CA TYR A 162 -0.02 4.12 -15.56
C TYR A 162 1.48 4.35 -15.66
N ILE A 163 2.01 4.18 -16.87
CA ILE A 163 3.36 4.63 -17.24
C ILE A 163 3.22 5.88 -18.11
N ILE A 164 3.99 6.90 -17.77
CA ILE A 164 4.17 8.09 -18.60
C ILE A 164 5.48 7.90 -19.33
N ALA A 165 5.45 7.85 -20.65
CA ALA A 165 6.58 7.54 -21.49
C ALA A 165 6.58 8.37 -22.77
N ARG A 166 7.76 8.63 -23.34
CA ARG A 166 7.88 9.18 -24.68
C ARG A 166 7.69 8.05 -25.68
N SER A 167 6.88 8.31 -26.68
CA SER A 167 6.79 7.47 -27.87
C SER A 167 7.84 7.96 -28.88
N PRO A 168 8.87 7.18 -29.21
CA PRO A 168 9.86 7.59 -30.22
C PRO A 168 9.24 7.81 -31.60
N TYR A 169 8.17 7.06 -31.91
CA TYR A 169 7.48 7.14 -33.20
C TYR A 169 6.73 8.47 -33.38
N TYR A 170 6.01 8.93 -32.34
CA TYR A 170 5.22 10.17 -32.40
C TYR A 170 5.95 11.38 -31.84
N ASP A 171 7.13 11.18 -31.24
CA ASP A 171 7.91 12.20 -30.54
C ASP A 171 7.11 12.98 -29.50
N THR A 172 6.20 12.29 -28.81
CA THR A 172 5.31 12.86 -27.80
C THR A 172 5.27 12.04 -26.53
N ILE A 173 4.89 12.68 -25.44
CA ILE A 173 4.64 12.01 -24.15
C ILE A 173 3.23 11.41 -24.19
N MET A 174 3.17 10.12 -23.91
CA MET A 174 1.95 9.33 -23.88
C MET A 174 1.76 8.69 -22.50
N ILE A 175 0.51 8.34 -22.20
CA ILE A 175 0.13 7.66 -20.95
C ILE A 175 -0.45 6.30 -21.28
N TYR A 176 0.15 5.25 -20.74
CA TYR A 176 -0.27 3.87 -20.96
C TYR A 176 -0.72 3.24 -19.64
N ALA A 177 -1.89 2.62 -19.62
CA ALA A 177 -2.37 1.88 -18.46
C ALA A 177 -1.71 0.50 -18.40
N LEU A 178 -1.11 0.13 -17.26
CA LEU A 178 -0.34 -1.10 -17.13
C LEU A 178 -1.19 -2.36 -17.31
N ASP A 179 -2.44 -2.32 -16.91
CA ASP A 179 -3.39 -3.43 -17.07
C ASP A 179 -3.78 -3.73 -18.52
N ARG A 180 -3.37 -2.88 -19.45
CA ARG A 180 -3.57 -3.06 -20.90
C ARG A 180 -2.31 -3.53 -21.62
N ILE A 181 -1.21 -3.68 -20.90
CA ILE A 181 0.01 -4.27 -21.44
C ILE A 181 -0.17 -5.79 -21.40
N GLN A 182 -0.08 -6.42 -22.55
CA GLN A 182 -0.16 -7.87 -22.70
C GLN A 182 1.21 -8.53 -22.60
N ASN A 183 2.25 -7.84 -23.08
CA ASN A 183 3.64 -8.27 -22.98
C ASN A 183 4.57 -7.07 -22.80
N LEU A 184 5.68 -7.25 -22.10
CA LEU A 184 6.70 -6.24 -21.88
C LEU A 184 8.08 -6.90 -21.92
N GLN A 185 8.99 -6.27 -22.70
CA GLN A 185 10.40 -6.66 -22.80
C GLN A 185 11.27 -5.41 -22.59
N VAL A 186 12.39 -5.59 -21.90
CA VAL A 186 13.36 -4.52 -21.55
C VAL A 186 14.61 -4.69 -22.40
#